data_c562a53ec32aeb8a6947c169caaa9314
#
_entry.id   c562a53ec32aeb8a6947c169caaa9314
#
_cell.length_a   1.000
_cell.length_b   1.000
_cell.length_c   1.000
_cell.angle_alpha   90.00
_cell.angle_beta   90.00
_cell.angle_gamma   90.00
#
_symmetry.space_group_name_H-M   'P 1'
#
loop_
_entity.id
_entity.type
_entity.pdbx_description
1 polymer ?
#
loop_
_entity_poly.entity_id
_entity_poly.type
_entity_poly.pdbx_seq_one_letter_code
_entity_poly.pdbx_strand_id
1 'polypeptide(L)'
;RQVEEVLYPAMEDYVIDIVIGKGASARSIRLDLPKFTLVGATTRAGMLTAPLRDRFGVVHRLEFYTVDELTEIVLRSAQVFHVAIDREGAREIARRSRGTPRLANRLLKRVRDFAEVKYDGNITLSVANFALDLLEVDKYGLDNTDRSLLLAMIETFQGGPVGLDTLAACIGEDSGTIEDVYEPFLIQNGFLARTPRGRIVTEKTYHHLG
;
A
#
# COMPACT_ATOMS: atom_id res chain seq x y z
N ARG A 1 14.83 -14.00 10.83
CA ARG A 1 15.37 -15.38 10.99
C ARG A 1 15.07 -15.94 12.37
N GLN A 2 15.45 -15.29 13.48
CA GLN A 2 15.22 -15.81 14.85
C GLN A 2 13.74 -16.08 15.15
N VAL A 3 12.82 -15.25 14.66
CA VAL A 3 11.37 -15.46 14.82
C VAL A 3 10.86 -16.63 13.98
N GLU A 4 11.42 -16.84 12.79
CA GLU A 4 11.02 -17.94 11.91
C GLU A 4 11.36 -19.31 12.54
N GLU A 5 12.53 -19.41 13.20
CA GLU A 5 12.97 -20.64 13.86
C GLU A 5 12.05 -21.11 14.98
N VAL A 6 11.39 -20.17 15.68
CA VAL A 6 10.40 -20.47 16.69
C VAL A 6 9.07 -20.96 16.07
N LEU A 7 8.75 -20.52 14.86
CA LEU A 7 7.52 -20.89 14.17
C LEU A 7 7.55 -22.32 13.60
N TYR A 8 8.71 -22.83 13.22
CA TYR A 8 8.79 -24.15 12.61
C TYR A 8 8.22 -25.28 13.50
N PRO A 9 8.67 -25.48 14.75
CA PRO A 9 8.09 -26.50 15.62
C PRO A 9 6.62 -26.20 15.99
N ALA A 10 6.25 -24.92 16.05
CA ALA A 10 4.85 -24.56 16.30
C ALA A 10 3.93 -24.98 15.14
N MET A 11 4.38 -24.86 13.89
CA MET A 11 3.60 -25.22 12.69
C MET A 11 3.58 -26.73 12.44
N GLU A 12 4.66 -27.46 12.76
CA GLU A 12 4.81 -28.88 12.48
C GLU A 12 4.27 -29.76 13.63
N ASP A 13 4.74 -29.47 14.86
CA ASP A 13 4.54 -30.32 16.02
C ASP A 13 3.59 -29.74 17.07
N TYR A 14 3.09 -28.53 16.86
CA TYR A 14 2.30 -27.77 17.83
C TYR A 14 3.02 -27.55 19.17
N VAL A 15 4.32 -27.25 19.12
CA VAL A 15 5.14 -26.98 20.30
C VAL A 15 5.94 -25.69 20.12
N ILE A 16 6.23 -25.03 21.24
CA ILE A 16 7.17 -23.90 21.27
C ILE A 16 8.25 -24.20 22.31
N ASP A 17 9.50 -24.05 21.91
CA ASP A 17 10.66 -24.18 22.80
C ASP A 17 11.07 -22.76 23.30
N ILE A 18 10.91 -22.49 24.58
CA ILE A 18 11.27 -21.24 25.23
C ILE A 18 12.57 -21.41 25.97
N VAL A 19 13.59 -20.64 25.59
CA VAL A 19 14.89 -20.63 26.30
C VAL A 19 14.84 -19.63 27.45
N ILE A 20 14.99 -20.13 28.70
CA ILE A 20 15.02 -19.32 29.91
C ILE A 20 16.44 -19.32 30.46
N GLY A 21 16.98 -18.15 30.78
CA GLY A 21 18.33 -17.96 31.29
C GLY A 21 19.33 -17.56 30.20
N LYS A 22 20.59 -17.35 30.59
CA LYS A 22 21.68 -16.96 29.70
C LYS A 22 22.92 -17.83 29.97
N GLY A 23 23.69 -18.09 28.92
CA GLY A 23 24.94 -18.86 29.00
C GLY A 23 24.74 -20.32 29.41
N ALA A 24 25.64 -20.89 30.21
CA ALA A 24 25.64 -22.30 30.59
C ALA A 24 24.45 -22.73 31.49
N SER A 25 23.69 -21.78 32.03
CA SER A 25 22.50 -22.03 32.84
C SER A 25 21.18 -21.94 32.04
N ALA A 26 21.24 -21.73 30.74
CA ALA A 26 20.07 -21.67 29.89
C ALA A 26 19.34 -23.02 29.87
N ARG A 27 18.03 -23.00 30.10
CA ARG A 27 17.15 -24.17 30.01
C ARG A 27 16.09 -23.92 28.96
N SER A 28 15.82 -24.94 28.14
CA SER A 28 14.70 -24.94 27.22
C SER A 28 13.49 -25.55 27.90
N ILE A 29 12.37 -24.84 27.88
CA ILE A 29 11.07 -25.36 28.31
C ILE A 29 10.21 -25.51 27.05
N ARG A 30 9.72 -26.73 26.84
CA ARG A 30 8.81 -27.04 25.76
C ARG A 30 7.37 -26.85 26.23
N LEU A 31 6.61 -26.04 25.47
CA LEU A 31 5.18 -25.80 25.69
C LEU A 31 4.38 -26.41 24.56
N ASP A 32 3.42 -27.26 24.90
CA ASP A 32 2.46 -27.78 23.95
C ASP A 32 1.41 -26.72 23.59
N LEU A 33 1.12 -26.59 22.29
CA LEU A 33 0.10 -25.69 21.76
C LEU A 33 -1.16 -26.46 21.39
N PRO A 34 -2.35 -25.90 21.58
CA PRO A 34 -3.54 -26.45 20.99
C PRO A 34 -3.43 -26.35 19.45
N LYS A 35 -4.15 -27.20 18.73
CA LYS A 35 -4.23 -27.11 17.27
C LYS A 35 -4.74 -25.72 16.85
N PHE A 36 -4.05 -25.08 15.92
CA PHE A 36 -4.36 -23.74 15.43
C PHE A 36 -4.15 -23.65 13.93
N THR A 37 -4.70 -22.62 13.33
CA THR A 37 -4.41 -22.22 11.94
C THR A 37 -3.57 -20.96 11.94
N LEU A 38 -2.39 -21.03 11.31
CA LEU A 38 -1.53 -19.87 11.14
C LEU A 38 -1.90 -19.13 9.85
N VAL A 39 -2.23 -17.86 9.97
CA VAL A 39 -2.45 -16.96 8.83
C VAL A 39 -1.39 -15.89 8.85
N GLY A 40 -0.66 -15.74 7.74
CA GLY A 40 0.34 -14.72 7.56
C GLY A 40 0.04 -13.82 6.37
N ALA A 41 0.47 -12.56 6.44
CA ALA A 41 0.40 -11.62 5.33
C ALA A 41 1.70 -10.81 5.27
N THR A 42 2.20 -10.57 4.07
CA THR A 42 3.40 -9.78 3.83
C THR A 42 3.32 -9.07 2.50
N THR A 43 3.91 -7.90 2.40
CA THR A 43 4.14 -7.19 1.13
C THR A 43 5.43 -7.65 0.45
N ARG A 44 6.31 -8.36 1.18
CA ARG A 44 7.64 -8.79 0.74
C ARG A 44 7.77 -10.31 0.80
N ALA A 45 6.99 -11.03 -0.01
CA ALA A 45 7.04 -12.50 -0.04
C ALA A 45 8.44 -13.07 -0.35
N GLY A 46 9.25 -12.33 -1.13
CA GLY A 46 10.63 -12.71 -1.42
C GLY A 46 11.58 -12.65 -0.22
N MET A 47 11.21 -11.95 0.86
CA MET A 47 12.00 -11.90 2.11
C MET A 47 11.74 -13.09 3.03
N LEU A 48 10.66 -13.84 2.80
CA LEU A 48 10.40 -15.08 3.53
C LEU A 48 11.39 -16.17 3.08
N THR A 49 11.93 -16.89 4.05
CA THR A 49 12.78 -18.05 3.74
C THR A 49 11.97 -19.15 3.03
N ALA A 50 12.59 -19.90 2.15
CA ALA A 50 11.94 -21.02 1.48
C ALA A 50 11.33 -22.01 2.49
N PRO A 51 12.05 -22.42 3.57
CA PRO A 51 11.49 -23.32 4.58
C PRO A 51 10.22 -22.80 5.26
N LEU A 52 10.12 -21.49 5.52
CA LEU A 52 8.89 -20.94 6.10
C LEU A 52 7.75 -20.93 5.08
N ARG A 53 8.04 -20.48 3.86
CA ARG A 53 7.04 -20.42 2.80
C ARG A 53 6.45 -21.79 2.47
N ASP A 54 7.30 -22.84 2.42
CA ASP A 54 6.90 -24.19 2.08
C ASP A 54 6.00 -24.86 3.16
N ARG A 55 6.01 -24.32 4.40
CA ARG A 55 5.14 -24.77 5.49
C ARG A 55 3.73 -24.21 5.43
N PHE A 56 3.48 -23.16 4.63
CA PHE A 56 2.14 -22.68 4.35
C PHE A 56 1.51 -23.56 3.26
N GLY A 57 0.46 -24.30 3.61
CA GLY A 57 -0.23 -25.19 2.68
C GLY A 57 -1.01 -24.44 1.58
N VAL A 58 -1.32 -23.16 1.81
CA VAL A 58 -2.06 -22.32 0.88
C VAL A 58 -1.38 -20.96 0.80
N VAL A 59 -1.01 -20.54 -0.41
CA VAL A 59 -0.40 -19.24 -0.66
C VAL A 59 -1.23 -18.50 -1.72
N HIS A 60 -1.72 -17.32 -1.35
CA HIS A 60 -2.46 -16.46 -2.25
C HIS A 60 -1.70 -15.16 -2.50
N ARG A 61 -1.73 -14.68 -3.73
CA ARG A 61 -1.32 -13.32 -4.06
C ARG A 61 -2.58 -12.46 -4.12
N LEU A 62 -2.65 -11.45 -3.27
CA LEU A 62 -3.73 -10.47 -3.31
C LEU A 62 -3.45 -9.45 -4.41
N GLU A 63 -4.46 -9.16 -5.20
CA GLU A 63 -4.43 -8.12 -6.23
C GLU A 63 -5.06 -6.84 -5.69
N PHE A 64 -4.82 -5.72 -6.38
CA PHE A 64 -5.52 -4.48 -6.09
C PHE A 64 -6.99 -4.60 -6.45
N TYR A 65 -7.83 -3.95 -5.69
CA TYR A 65 -9.26 -3.87 -5.99
C TYR A 65 -9.52 -3.03 -7.25
N THR A 66 -10.52 -3.43 -8.00
CA THR A 66 -11.06 -2.63 -9.10
C THR A 66 -11.78 -1.38 -8.56
N VAL A 67 -12.01 -0.40 -9.43
CA VAL A 67 -12.78 0.80 -9.06
C VAL A 67 -14.20 0.44 -8.61
N ASP A 68 -14.83 -0.54 -9.25
CA ASP A 68 -16.19 -0.94 -8.92
C ASP A 68 -16.26 -1.62 -7.55
N GLU A 69 -15.34 -2.52 -7.24
CA GLU A 69 -15.23 -3.14 -5.91
C GLU A 69 -14.94 -2.12 -4.81
N LEU A 70 -14.04 -1.17 -5.06
CA LEU A 70 -13.77 -0.08 -4.12
C LEU A 70 -14.97 0.86 -3.95
N THR A 71 -15.75 1.08 -5.00
CA THR A 71 -16.98 1.88 -4.90
C THR A 71 -17.95 1.25 -3.91
N GLU A 72 -18.15 -0.07 -3.98
CA GLU A 72 -19.00 -0.79 -3.01
C GLU A 72 -18.44 -0.72 -1.58
N ILE A 73 -17.12 -0.80 -1.43
CA ILE A 73 -16.44 -0.63 -0.14
C ILE A 73 -16.65 0.78 0.42
N VAL A 74 -16.52 1.82 -0.42
CA VAL A 74 -16.75 3.22 -0.03
C VAL A 74 -18.21 3.43 0.40
N LEU A 75 -19.18 2.94 -0.38
CA LEU A 75 -20.61 3.04 -0.04
C LEU A 75 -20.93 2.36 1.29
N ARG A 76 -20.42 1.14 1.51
CA ARG A 76 -20.58 0.43 2.78
C ARG A 76 -19.92 1.18 3.94
N SER A 77 -18.73 1.71 3.74
CA SER A 77 -18.02 2.47 4.77
C SER A 77 -18.74 3.78 5.10
N ALA A 78 -19.33 4.45 4.10
CA ALA A 78 -20.12 5.65 4.31
C ALA A 78 -21.35 5.37 5.18
N GLN A 79 -22.04 4.23 4.99
CA GLN A 79 -23.12 3.80 5.85
C GLN A 79 -22.68 3.63 7.31
N VAL A 80 -21.51 2.98 7.53
CA VAL A 80 -20.94 2.79 8.89
C VAL A 80 -20.56 4.11 9.54
N PHE A 81 -20.11 5.09 8.75
CA PHE A 81 -19.74 6.43 9.23
C PHE A 81 -20.93 7.39 9.27
N HIS A 82 -22.13 6.94 8.90
CA HIS A 82 -23.34 7.77 8.81
C HIS A 82 -23.17 8.98 7.89
N VAL A 83 -22.49 8.80 6.76
CA VAL A 83 -22.23 9.84 5.75
C VAL A 83 -23.15 9.64 4.56
N ALA A 84 -23.84 10.70 4.16
CA ALA A 84 -24.62 10.71 2.94
C ALA A 84 -23.66 10.88 1.73
N ILE A 85 -23.71 9.94 0.80
CA ILE A 85 -22.87 9.95 -0.41
C ILE A 85 -23.65 9.37 -1.59
N ASP A 86 -23.55 10.02 -2.75
CA ASP A 86 -24.06 9.44 -3.99
C ASP A 86 -23.07 8.45 -4.60
N ARG A 87 -23.54 7.61 -5.54
CA ARG A 87 -22.72 6.57 -6.16
C ARG A 87 -21.55 7.15 -6.97
N GLU A 88 -21.76 8.29 -7.61
CA GLU A 88 -20.74 8.94 -8.43
C GLU A 88 -19.62 9.55 -7.56
N GLY A 89 -19.96 10.16 -6.42
CA GLY A 89 -18.98 10.62 -5.43
C GLY A 89 -18.20 9.45 -4.83
N ALA A 90 -18.87 8.34 -4.51
CA ALA A 90 -18.21 7.13 -4.04
C ALA A 90 -17.24 6.54 -5.09
N ARG A 91 -17.66 6.53 -6.37
CA ARG A 91 -16.85 6.06 -7.50
C ARG A 91 -15.62 6.94 -7.70
N GLU A 92 -15.76 8.25 -7.54
CA GLU A 92 -14.63 9.17 -7.68
C GLU A 92 -13.59 8.98 -6.57
N ILE A 93 -14.04 8.82 -5.32
CA ILE A 93 -13.14 8.47 -4.20
C ILE A 93 -12.45 7.12 -4.48
N ALA A 94 -13.19 6.12 -4.93
CA ALA A 94 -12.65 4.80 -5.28
C ALA A 94 -11.59 4.89 -6.39
N ARG A 95 -11.85 5.66 -7.45
CA ARG A 95 -10.95 5.84 -8.58
C ARG A 95 -9.60 6.41 -8.18
N ARG A 96 -9.58 7.37 -7.22
CA ARG A 96 -8.34 7.99 -6.73
C ARG A 96 -7.70 7.22 -5.56
N SER A 97 -8.21 6.04 -5.20
CA SER A 97 -7.77 5.25 -4.03
C SER A 97 -6.69 4.20 -4.33
N ARG A 98 -6.07 4.21 -5.49
CA ARG A 98 -4.95 3.32 -5.85
C ARG A 98 -5.25 1.83 -5.64
N GLY A 99 -6.47 1.38 -5.84
CA GLY A 99 -6.83 -0.03 -5.68
C GLY A 99 -6.81 -0.54 -4.24
N THR A 100 -6.74 0.33 -3.20
CA THR A 100 -6.61 -0.10 -1.80
C THR A 100 -7.75 0.40 -0.90
N PRO A 101 -8.45 -0.48 -0.17
CA PRO A 101 -9.53 -0.11 0.74
C PRO A 101 -9.08 0.83 1.87
N ARG A 102 -7.83 0.70 2.34
CA ARG A 102 -7.28 1.59 3.37
C ARG A 102 -7.25 3.03 2.90
N LEU A 103 -6.78 3.25 1.66
CA LEU A 103 -6.70 4.59 1.08
C LEU A 103 -8.10 5.13 0.77
N ALA A 104 -9.00 4.30 0.22
CA ALA A 104 -10.38 4.66 -0.03
C ALA A 104 -11.09 5.16 1.23
N ASN A 105 -10.96 4.43 2.34
CA ASN A 105 -11.52 4.83 3.63
C ASN A 105 -10.87 6.09 4.21
N ARG A 106 -9.57 6.27 4.00
CA ARG A 106 -8.87 7.50 4.41
C ARG A 106 -9.38 8.71 3.64
N LEU A 107 -9.51 8.58 2.32
CA LEU A 107 -10.03 9.65 1.47
C LEU A 107 -11.50 9.94 1.79
N LEU A 108 -12.34 8.92 1.97
CA LEU A 108 -13.74 9.09 2.36
C LEU A 108 -13.87 9.93 3.64
N LYS A 109 -13.08 9.64 4.68
CA LYS A 109 -13.09 10.42 5.92
C LYS A 109 -12.72 11.88 5.70
N ARG A 110 -11.70 12.16 4.87
CA ARG A 110 -11.28 13.52 4.56
C ARG A 110 -12.32 14.28 3.74
N VAL A 111 -12.91 13.61 2.73
CA VAL A 111 -13.99 14.20 1.92
C VAL A 111 -15.22 14.47 2.78
N ARG A 112 -15.56 13.58 3.72
CA ARG A 112 -16.62 13.81 4.70
C ARG A 112 -16.37 15.07 5.53
N ASP A 113 -15.19 15.14 6.17
CA ASP A 113 -14.83 16.28 7.02
C ASP A 113 -14.96 17.59 6.24
N PHE A 114 -14.56 17.57 4.96
CA PHE A 114 -14.72 18.70 4.06
C PHE A 114 -16.19 19.01 3.74
N ALA A 115 -17.00 18.00 3.43
CA ALA A 115 -18.40 18.13 3.13
C ALA A 115 -19.20 18.70 4.32
N GLU A 116 -18.90 18.27 5.54
CA GLU A 116 -19.51 18.77 6.78
C GLU A 116 -19.17 20.24 7.06
N VAL A 117 -17.94 20.67 6.76
CA VAL A 117 -17.46 22.03 7.06
C VAL A 117 -17.89 23.06 5.99
N LYS A 118 -17.90 22.66 4.73
CA LYS A 118 -18.08 23.57 3.58
C LYS A 118 -19.44 23.45 2.89
N TYR A 119 -20.14 22.34 3.10
CA TYR A 119 -21.42 22.02 2.47
C TYR A 119 -22.42 21.49 3.49
N ASP A 120 -23.46 20.84 3.04
CA ASP A 120 -24.54 20.25 3.84
C ASP A 120 -24.26 18.85 4.41
N GLY A 121 -23.00 18.37 4.29
CA GLY A 121 -22.62 17.04 4.71
C GLY A 121 -22.84 15.94 3.65
N ASN A 122 -23.46 16.27 2.51
CA ASN A 122 -23.68 15.33 1.41
C ASN A 122 -22.45 15.28 0.49
N ILE A 123 -21.98 14.09 0.19
CA ILE A 123 -20.86 13.88 -0.74
C ILE A 123 -21.44 13.56 -2.12
N THR A 124 -21.52 14.57 -2.97
CA THR A 124 -21.79 14.42 -4.40
C THR A 124 -20.49 14.31 -5.18
N LEU A 125 -20.57 13.95 -6.48
CA LEU A 125 -19.42 13.95 -7.37
C LEU A 125 -18.66 15.29 -7.35
N SER A 126 -19.35 16.42 -7.34
CA SER A 126 -18.72 17.74 -7.32
C SER A 126 -17.99 18.00 -6.00
N VAL A 127 -18.57 17.63 -4.87
CA VAL A 127 -17.96 17.75 -3.54
C VAL A 127 -16.75 16.85 -3.43
N ALA A 128 -16.87 15.59 -3.90
CA ALA A 128 -15.76 14.64 -3.92
C ALA A 128 -14.58 15.16 -4.74
N ASN A 129 -14.82 15.63 -5.97
CA ASN A 129 -13.78 16.21 -6.82
C ASN A 129 -13.07 17.39 -6.14
N PHE A 130 -13.85 18.37 -5.66
CA PHE A 130 -13.29 19.55 -5.04
C PHE A 130 -12.43 19.22 -3.80
N ALA A 131 -12.95 18.32 -2.94
CA ALA A 131 -12.21 17.89 -1.75
C ALA A 131 -10.92 17.12 -2.11
N LEU A 132 -10.97 16.22 -3.09
CA LEU A 132 -9.81 15.44 -3.53
C LEU A 132 -8.74 16.31 -4.20
N ASP A 133 -9.15 17.34 -4.94
CA ASP A 133 -8.23 18.30 -5.53
C ASP A 133 -7.54 19.16 -4.45
N LEU A 134 -8.26 19.58 -3.39
CA LEU A 134 -7.66 20.23 -2.22
C LEU A 134 -6.71 19.31 -1.43
N LEU A 135 -6.92 18.01 -1.47
CA LEU A 135 -6.02 17.02 -0.88
C LEU A 135 -4.84 16.68 -1.81
N GLU A 136 -4.74 17.39 -2.94
CA GLU A 136 -3.68 17.19 -3.95
C GLU A 136 -3.62 15.77 -4.50
N VAL A 137 -4.73 15.05 -4.50
CA VAL A 137 -4.86 13.73 -5.13
C VAL A 137 -5.49 13.91 -6.49
N ASP A 138 -4.73 13.67 -7.55
CA ASP A 138 -5.19 13.90 -8.91
C ASP A 138 -6.15 12.82 -9.44
N LYS A 139 -6.60 13.00 -10.68
CA LYS A 139 -7.54 12.09 -11.37
C LYS A 139 -7.03 10.63 -11.51
N TYR A 140 -5.74 10.39 -11.41
CA TYR A 140 -5.13 9.05 -11.43
C TYR A 140 -4.80 8.53 -10.03
N GLY A 141 -5.05 9.31 -8.98
CA GLY A 141 -4.70 8.98 -7.61
C GLY A 141 -3.24 9.27 -7.27
N LEU A 142 -2.53 10.06 -8.08
CA LEU A 142 -1.19 10.54 -7.75
C LEU A 142 -1.29 11.61 -6.67
N ASP A 143 -0.52 11.47 -5.62
CA ASP A 143 -0.35 12.49 -4.59
C ASP A 143 0.84 13.41 -4.89
N ASN A 144 1.12 14.33 -3.98
CA ASN A 144 2.19 15.29 -4.16
C ASN A 144 3.57 14.63 -4.27
N THR A 145 3.83 13.58 -3.49
CA THR A 145 5.11 12.85 -3.54
C THR A 145 5.29 12.10 -4.87
N ASP A 146 4.24 11.46 -5.39
CA ASP A 146 4.30 10.84 -6.71
C ASP A 146 4.65 11.83 -7.80
N ARG A 147 3.95 12.99 -7.80
CA ARG A 147 4.21 14.04 -8.79
C ARG A 147 5.61 14.60 -8.65
N SER A 148 6.08 14.87 -7.42
CA SER A 148 7.44 15.33 -7.18
C SER A 148 8.49 14.34 -7.67
N LEU A 149 8.26 13.04 -7.46
CA LEU A 149 9.11 11.98 -7.95
C LEU A 149 9.18 11.95 -9.48
N LEU A 150 8.03 11.96 -10.13
CA LEU A 150 7.95 11.92 -11.59
C LEU A 150 8.49 13.20 -12.23
N LEU A 151 8.19 14.39 -11.67
CA LEU A 151 8.72 15.67 -12.13
C LEU A 151 10.24 15.76 -11.96
N ALA A 152 10.79 15.33 -10.83
CA ALA A 152 12.24 15.27 -10.64
C ALA A 152 12.90 14.39 -11.71
N MET A 153 12.28 13.26 -12.07
CA MET A 153 12.78 12.40 -13.15
C MET A 153 12.73 13.09 -14.52
N ILE A 154 11.69 13.85 -14.82
CA ILE A 154 11.56 14.56 -16.09
C ILE A 154 12.55 15.74 -16.16
N GLU A 155 12.51 16.61 -15.17
CA GLU A 155 13.22 17.90 -15.20
C GLU A 155 14.71 17.76 -14.91
N THR A 156 15.08 16.95 -13.90
CA THR A 156 16.48 16.81 -13.48
C THR A 156 17.22 15.72 -14.25
N PHE A 157 16.53 14.62 -14.55
CA PHE A 157 17.16 13.43 -15.13
C PHE A 157 16.72 13.13 -16.58
N GLN A 158 16.03 14.07 -17.24
CA GLN A 158 15.58 13.92 -18.65
C GLN A 158 14.80 12.62 -18.92
N GLY A 159 14.00 12.20 -17.94
CA GLY A 159 13.22 10.97 -18.01
C GLY A 159 13.91 9.70 -17.52
N GLY A 160 15.17 9.80 -17.12
CA GLY A 160 15.98 8.67 -16.65
C GLY A 160 16.89 8.06 -17.74
N PRO A 161 17.59 6.93 -17.43
CA PRO A 161 17.45 6.11 -16.23
C PRO A 161 18.14 6.70 -14.98
N VAL A 162 17.48 6.61 -13.83
CA VAL A 162 17.97 7.12 -12.54
C VAL A 162 17.93 6.03 -11.46
N GLY A 163 18.96 5.99 -10.61
CA GLY A 163 19.04 5.07 -9.48
C GLY A 163 18.08 5.44 -8.35
N LEU A 164 17.65 4.45 -7.56
CA LEU A 164 16.71 4.63 -6.45
C LEU A 164 17.21 5.64 -5.43
N ASP A 165 18.46 5.48 -4.96
CA ASP A 165 19.05 6.33 -3.91
C ASP A 165 19.23 7.78 -4.39
N THR A 166 19.58 7.96 -5.67
CA THR A 166 19.71 9.27 -6.27
C THR A 166 18.35 9.98 -6.32
N LEU A 167 17.30 9.24 -6.69
CA LEU A 167 15.93 9.76 -6.74
C LEU A 167 15.42 10.09 -5.34
N ALA A 168 15.67 9.21 -4.37
CA ALA A 168 15.32 9.40 -2.97
C ALA A 168 15.96 10.65 -2.38
N ALA A 169 17.25 10.84 -2.61
CA ALA A 169 17.97 12.04 -2.18
C ALA A 169 17.45 13.31 -2.85
N CYS A 170 17.03 13.24 -4.13
CA CYS A 170 16.53 14.37 -4.88
C CYS A 170 15.20 14.90 -4.32
N ILE A 171 14.28 14.01 -3.92
CA ILE A 171 12.96 14.40 -3.40
C ILE A 171 12.88 14.43 -1.87
N GLY A 172 13.97 14.08 -1.18
CA GLY A 172 14.02 14.05 0.29
C GLY A 172 13.20 12.93 0.93
N GLU A 173 13.07 11.77 0.25
CA GLU A 173 12.31 10.62 0.73
C GLU A 173 13.24 9.41 1.00
N ASP A 174 12.79 8.46 1.81
CA ASP A 174 13.52 7.21 2.04
C ASP A 174 13.44 6.28 0.82
N SER A 175 14.57 5.68 0.43
CA SER A 175 14.63 4.76 -0.71
C SER A 175 13.68 3.57 -0.57
N GLY A 176 13.56 3.00 0.63
CA GLY A 176 12.66 1.89 0.90
C GLY A 176 11.19 2.31 0.77
N THR A 177 10.86 3.52 1.20
CA THR A 177 9.52 4.10 1.04
C THR A 177 9.17 4.26 -0.44
N ILE A 178 10.09 4.77 -1.26
CA ILE A 178 9.87 4.87 -2.71
C ILE A 178 9.63 3.48 -3.30
N GLU A 179 10.48 2.51 -2.99
CA GLU A 179 10.43 1.16 -3.56
C GLU A 179 9.19 0.37 -3.13
N ASP A 180 8.75 0.51 -1.88
CA ASP A 180 7.68 -0.30 -1.32
C ASP A 180 6.29 0.33 -1.46
N VAL A 181 6.19 1.67 -1.50
CA VAL A 181 4.92 2.40 -1.43
C VAL A 181 4.55 3.08 -2.74
N TYR A 182 5.49 3.83 -3.33
CA TYR A 182 5.21 4.66 -4.52
C TYR A 182 5.42 3.91 -5.82
N GLU A 183 6.56 3.29 -5.97
CA GLU A 183 6.99 2.64 -7.22
C GLU A 183 6.03 1.53 -7.72
N PRO A 184 5.49 0.63 -6.88
CA PRO A 184 4.58 -0.42 -7.34
C PRO A 184 3.33 0.14 -8.01
N PHE A 185 2.75 1.20 -7.47
CA PHE A 185 1.59 1.86 -8.04
C PHE A 185 1.92 2.57 -9.35
N LEU A 186 3.04 3.29 -9.40
CA LEU A 186 3.49 4.02 -10.59
C LEU A 186 3.80 3.07 -11.75
N ILE A 187 4.44 1.94 -11.47
CA ILE A 187 4.76 0.91 -12.47
C ILE A 187 3.48 0.26 -12.99
N GLN A 188 2.59 -0.17 -12.09
CA GLN A 188 1.36 -0.85 -12.47
C GLN A 188 0.46 0.04 -13.33
N ASN A 189 0.45 1.34 -13.04
CA ASN A 189 -0.33 2.31 -13.81
C ASN A 189 0.42 2.85 -15.03
N GLY A 190 1.61 2.35 -15.30
CA GLY A 190 2.38 2.69 -16.50
C GLY A 190 2.93 4.12 -16.50
N PHE A 191 3.20 4.72 -15.34
CA PHE A 191 3.90 6.01 -15.23
C PHE A 191 5.41 5.84 -15.17
N LEU A 192 5.86 4.71 -14.61
CA LEU A 192 7.26 4.40 -14.36
C LEU A 192 7.59 3.02 -14.92
N ALA A 193 8.81 2.81 -15.39
CA ALA A 193 9.35 1.51 -15.76
C ALA A 193 10.72 1.28 -15.13
N ARG A 194 11.00 0.03 -14.74
CA ARG A 194 12.32 -0.41 -14.26
C ARG A 194 13.15 -0.93 -15.42
N THR A 195 14.40 -0.51 -15.48
CA THR A 195 15.40 -1.01 -16.41
C THR A 195 16.63 -1.51 -15.62
N PRO A 196 17.53 -2.29 -16.23
CA PRO A 196 18.80 -2.67 -15.57
C PRO A 196 19.68 -1.48 -15.15
N ARG A 197 19.47 -0.31 -15.76
CA ARG A 197 20.23 0.92 -15.48
C ARG A 197 19.57 1.82 -14.45
N GLY A 198 18.30 1.56 -14.09
CA GLY A 198 17.51 2.39 -13.18
C GLY A 198 16.07 2.58 -13.63
N ARG A 199 15.40 3.57 -13.06
CA ARG A 199 14.01 3.91 -13.33
C ARG A 199 13.93 4.91 -14.46
N ILE A 200 12.92 4.74 -15.33
CA ILE A 200 12.61 5.68 -16.42
C ILE A 200 11.12 6.04 -16.35
N VAL A 201 10.78 7.27 -16.71
CA VAL A 201 9.39 7.67 -16.93
C VAL A 201 8.92 7.15 -18.27
N THR A 202 7.60 6.99 -18.40
CA THR A 202 6.97 6.55 -19.65
C THR A 202 6.38 7.73 -20.42
N GLU A 203 5.98 7.50 -21.64
CA GLU A 203 5.25 8.49 -22.46
C GLU A 203 3.99 9.00 -21.76
N LYS A 204 3.27 8.11 -21.05
CA LYS A 204 2.10 8.47 -20.25
C LYS A 204 2.40 9.53 -19.20
N THR A 205 3.59 9.49 -18.61
CA THR A 205 4.01 10.46 -17.60
C THR A 205 4.21 11.85 -18.23
N TYR A 206 4.84 11.91 -19.39
CA TYR A 206 4.98 13.18 -20.12
C TYR A 206 3.63 13.77 -20.54
N HIS A 207 2.69 12.92 -21.00
CA HIS A 207 1.34 13.38 -21.33
C HIS A 207 0.53 13.86 -20.12
N HIS A 208 0.86 13.41 -18.93
CA HIS A 208 0.12 13.76 -17.72
C HIS A 208 0.70 14.98 -16.99
N LEU A 209 2.04 15.12 -16.97
CA LEU A 209 2.77 16.11 -16.19
C LEU A 209 3.58 17.11 -17.03
N GLY A 210 3.72 16.87 -18.34
CA GLY A 210 4.50 17.70 -19.27
C GLY A 210 3.73 18.85 -19.89
#